data_35e192dcd38f568e69782ddd794d568a
#
_entry.id   35e192dcd38f568e69782ddd794d568a
#
_cell.length_a   1.000
_cell.length_b   1.000
_cell.length_c   1.000
_cell.angle_alpha   90.00
_cell.angle_beta   90.00
_cell.angle_gamma   90.00
#
_symmetry.space_group_name_H-M   'P 1'
#
loop_
_entity.id
_entity.type
_entity.pdbx_description
1 polymer ?
#
loop_
_entity_poly.entity_id
_entity_poly.type
_entity_poly.pdbx_seq_one_letter_code
_entity_poly.pdbx_strand_id
1 'polypeptide(L)'
;MADLLEQAAGWLDGMRAQHLSRRVVYSRGDDSVEVAATIGRTVFEIDDGSGAVVQWESRDFLIAAVDLVLAGEVVEPLPGDRIRETQDGKVYVYEVMAPGKEPCWRYSDPYRRTLRVHTKQEDVQ
;
A
#
# COMPACT_ATOMS: atom_id res chain seq x y z
N MET A 1 27.30 10.78 2.43
CA MET A 1 27.16 10.18 3.72
C MET A 1 25.73 10.13 4.17
N ALA A 2 25.00 9.53 3.47
CA ALA A 2 23.59 9.40 3.64
C ALA A 2 23.19 8.47 4.72
N ASP A 3 23.98 8.29 5.59
CA ASP A 3 24.17 7.06 6.01
C ASP A 3 23.54 6.71 7.27
N LEU A 4 23.62 7.55 8.31
CA LEU A 4 23.03 7.24 9.60
C LEU A 4 21.50 7.33 9.56
N LEU A 5 20.93 8.33 8.90
CA LEU A 5 19.49 8.46 8.78
C LEU A 5 18.89 7.39 7.89
N GLU A 6 19.57 7.03 6.79
CA GLU A 6 19.12 5.98 5.92
C GLU A 6 19.21 4.61 6.58
N GLN A 7 20.30 4.35 7.31
CA GLN A 7 20.45 3.13 8.08
C GLN A 7 19.40 3.00 9.18
N ALA A 8 19.11 4.09 9.88
CA ALA A 8 18.07 4.12 10.88
C ALA A 8 16.70 3.86 10.27
N ALA A 9 16.41 4.44 9.11
CA ALA A 9 15.17 4.19 8.40
C ALA A 9 15.06 2.72 8.00
N GLY A 10 16.14 2.12 7.51
CA GLY A 10 16.16 0.70 7.16
C GLY A 10 15.95 -0.20 8.37
N TRP A 11 16.52 0.15 9.51
CA TRP A 11 16.33 -0.60 10.74
C TRP A 11 14.90 -0.50 11.25
N LEU A 12 14.30 0.68 11.22
CA LEU A 12 12.90 0.87 11.60
C LEU A 12 11.96 0.11 10.66
N ASP A 13 12.25 0.11 9.36
CA ASP A 13 11.47 -0.67 8.40
C ASP A 13 11.57 -2.17 8.70
N GLY A 14 12.76 -2.65 9.06
CA GLY A 14 12.97 -4.03 9.45
C GLY A 14 12.19 -4.41 10.70
N MET A 15 12.16 -3.54 11.70
CA MET A 15 11.37 -3.75 12.90
C MET A 15 9.88 -3.76 12.60
N ARG A 16 9.41 -2.84 11.78
CA ARG A 16 8.02 -2.79 11.36
C ARG A 16 7.62 -4.07 10.66
N ALA A 17 8.46 -4.54 9.74
CA ALA A 17 8.20 -5.78 9.01
C ALA A 17 8.12 -6.98 9.95
N GLN A 18 8.94 -7.02 10.99
CA GLN A 18 8.96 -8.14 11.93
C GLN A 18 7.80 -8.14 12.92
N HIS A 19 7.39 -6.96 13.41
CA HIS A 19 6.51 -6.87 14.57
C HIS A 19 5.12 -6.34 14.27
N LEU A 20 4.96 -5.54 13.21
CA LEU A 20 3.71 -4.85 12.91
C LEU A 20 3.11 -5.24 11.57
N SER A 21 3.83 -6.05 10.80
CA SER A 21 3.39 -6.41 9.46
C SER A 21 2.43 -7.58 9.47
N ARG A 22 1.60 -7.62 8.42
CA ARG A 22 0.74 -8.75 8.09
C ARG A 22 1.13 -9.27 6.73
N ARG A 23 0.86 -10.56 6.49
CA ARG A 23 1.03 -11.13 5.15
C ARG A 23 -0.21 -10.86 4.34
N VAL A 24 -0.01 -10.29 3.16
CA VAL A 24 -1.09 -10.02 2.20
C VAL A 24 -0.68 -10.51 0.82
N VAL A 25 -1.65 -10.71 -0.06
CA VAL A 25 -1.39 -11.11 -1.44
C VAL A 25 -1.70 -9.93 -2.35
N TYR A 26 -0.68 -9.43 -3.02
CA TYR A 26 -0.82 -8.38 -4.04
C TYR A 26 -0.98 -9.04 -5.41
N SER A 27 -1.97 -8.64 -6.18
CA SER A 27 -2.24 -9.26 -7.47
C SER A 27 -2.56 -8.24 -8.56
N ARG A 28 -2.16 -8.60 -9.77
CA ARG A 28 -2.48 -7.89 -11.01
C ARG A 28 -2.76 -8.93 -12.07
N GLY A 29 -4.03 -9.08 -12.46
CA GLY A 29 -4.42 -10.15 -13.37
C GLY A 29 -4.08 -11.51 -12.78
N ASP A 30 -3.34 -12.31 -13.51
CA ASP A 30 -2.93 -13.65 -13.07
C ASP A 30 -1.62 -13.66 -12.26
N ASP A 31 -0.96 -12.52 -12.16
CA ASP A 31 0.29 -12.41 -11.40
C ASP A 31 -0.02 -12.03 -9.95
N SER A 32 0.66 -12.69 -9.02
CA SER A 32 0.48 -12.38 -7.61
C SER A 32 1.77 -12.61 -6.83
N VAL A 33 1.86 -11.95 -5.69
CA VAL A 33 2.99 -12.11 -4.77
C VAL A 33 2.49 -11.91 -3.34
N GLU A 34 2.99 -12.75 -2.44
CA GLU A 34 2.74 -12.57 -1.01
C GLU A 34 3.81 -11.62 -0.45
N VAL A 35 3.35 -10.58 0.21
CA VAL A 35 4.24 -9.56 0.77
C VAL A 35 3.85 -9.24 2.21
N ALA A 36 4.83 -8.76 2.97
CA ALA A 36 4.56 -8.20 4.29
C ALA A 36 4.10 -6.75 4.11
N ALA A 37 3.04 -6.38 4.81
CA ALA A 37 2.50 -5.03 4.73
C ALA A 37 2.14 -4.52 6.12
N THR A 38 2.40 -3.24 6.36
CA THR A 38 1.92 -2.53 7.54
C THR A 38 0.69 -1.73 7.13
N ILE A 39 -0.32 -1.70 7.99
CA ILE A 39 -1.57 -1.03 7.68
C ILE A 39 -1.52 0.41 8.16
N GLY A 40 -1.96 1.31 7.30
CA GLY A 40 -2.10 2.73 7.61
C GLY A 40 -3.39 3.28 7.02
N ARG A 41 -3.54 4.59 7.10
CA ARG A 41 -4.67 5.28 6.49
C ARG A 41 -4.24 6.68 6.06
N THR A 42 -4.94 7.21 5.07
CA THR A 42 -4.76 8.59 4.64
C THR A 42 -6.14 9.19 4.42
N VAL A 43 -6.33 10.42 4.88
CA VAL A 43 -7.58 11.16 4.65
C VAL A 43 -7.35 12.13 3.51
N PHE A 44 -8.22 12.08 2.52
CA PHE A 44 -8.19 12.97 1.36
C PHE A 44 -9.41 13.89 1.36
N GLU A 45 -9.21 15.12 0.94
CA GLU A 45 -10.30 16.02 0.65
C GLU A 45 -10.51 16.04 -0.86
N ILE A 46 -11.71 15.68 -1.29
CA ILE A 46 -12.05 15.55 -2.70
C ILE A 46 -13.20 16.50 -3.02
N ASP A 47 -13.03 17.34 -4.05
CA ASP A 47 -14.10 18.17 -4.57
C ASP A 47 -15.06 17.26 -5.35
N ASP A 48 -16.36 17.31 -5.00
CA ASP A 48 -17.38 16.47 -5.64
C ASP A 48 -17.91 17.07 -6.97
N GLY A 49 -17.35 18.19 -7.40
CA GLY A 49 -17.77 18.86 -8.62
C GLY A 49 -18.88 19.88 -8.42
N SER A 50 -19.49 19.94 -7.23
CA SER A 50 -20.55 20.90 -6.90
C SER A 50 -20.05 22.06 -6.06
N GLY A 51 -18.76 22.14 -5.80
CA GLY A 51 -18.15 23.09 -4.89
C GLY A 51 -18.11 22.61 -3.45
N ALA A 52 -18.65 21.44 -3.16
CA ALA A 52 -18.54 20.83 -1.85
C ALA A 52 -17.27 19.96 -1.77
N VAL A 53 -16.68 19.92 -0.59
CA VAL A 53 -15.50 19.08 -0.31
C VAL A 53 -15.98 17.87 0.48
N VAL A 54 -15.65 16.69 -0.02
CA VAL A 54 -15.96 15.42 0.62
C VAL A 54 -14.66 14.80 1.14
N GLN A 55 -14.67 14.32 2.38
CA GLN A 55 -13.56 13.57 2.93
C GLN A 55 -13.67 12.10 2.54
N TRP A 56 -12.52 11.53 2.15
CA TRP A 56 -12.41 10.11 1.85
C TRP A 56 -11.19 9.55 2.56
N GLU A 57 -11.34 8.40 3.15
CA GLU A 57 -10.26 7.73 3.88
C GLU A 57 -9.87 6.46 3.15
N SER A 58 -8.59 6.34 2.83
CA SER A 58 -8.05 5.12 2.25
C SER A 58 -7.54 4.18 3.33
N ARG A 59 -7.61 2.88 3.05
CA ARG A 59 -6.82 1.89 3.77
C ARG A 59 -5.50 1.75 3.02
N ASP A 60 -4.42 2.07 3.68
CA ASP A 60 -3.11 2.04 3.06
C ASP A 60 -2.35 0.77 3.45
N PHE A 61 -1.63 0.24 2.48
CA PHE A 61 -0.71 -0.88 2.71
C PHE A 61 0.71 -0.35 2.47
N LEU A 62 1.55 -0.43 3.51
CA LEU A 62 2.94 -0.02 3.42
C LEU A 62 3.76 -1.26 3.13
N ILE A 63 4.35 -1.31 1.94
CA ILE A 63 5.04 -2.47 1.40
C ILE A 63 6.45 -2.07 1.02
N ALA A 64 7.44 -2.89 1.35
CA ALA A 64 8.80 -2.65 0.90
C ALA A 64 8.85 -2.66 -0.63
N ALA A 65 9.40 -1.61 -1.23
CA ALA A 65 9.39 -1.44 -2.68
C ALA A 65 10.02 -2.63 -3.41
N VAL A 66 11.07 -3.20 -2.84
CA VAL A 66 11.79 -4.34 -3.43
C VAL A 66 11.00 -5.65 -3.37
N ASP A 67 9.96 -5.72 -2.53
CA ASP A 67 9.17 -6.93 -2.37
C ASP A 67 8.02 -7.02 -3.37
N LEU A 68 7.66 -5.90 -4.01
CA LEU A 68 6.56 -5.89 -4.98
C LEU A 68 7.07 -6.38 -6.34
N VAL A 69 7.19 -7.69 -6.44
CA VAL A 69 7.71 -8.37 -7.62
C VAL A 69 6.59 -9.17 -8.27
N LEU A 70 6.22 -8.82 -9.49
CA LEU A 70 5.22 -9.53 -10.29
C LEU A 70 5.88 -10.01 -11.58
N ALA A 71 5.64 -11.27 -11.94
CA ALA A 71 6.22 -11.87 -13.14
C ALA A 71 7.75 -11.72 -13.21
N GLY A 72 8.42 -11.78 -12.06
CA GLY A 72 9.88 -11.69 -11.98
C GLY A 72 10.47 -10.29 -12.03
N GLU A 73 9.62 -9.25 -12.03
CA GLU A 73 10.08 -7.86 -12.09
C GLU A 73 9.53 -7.04 -10.95
N VAL A 74 10.35 -6.11 -10.42
CA VAL A 74 9.88 -5.12 -9.45
C VAL A 74 8.97 -4.13 -10.19
N VAL A 75 7.77 -3.96 -9.66
CA VAL A 75 6.75 -3.11 -10.29
C VAL A 75 6.26 -2.03 -9.32
N GLU A 76 5.63 -1.01 -9.89
CA GLU A 76 4.92 0.02 -9.13
C GLU A 76 3.43 -0.34 -9.07
N PRO A 77 2.72 0.07 -8.00
CA PRO A 77 1.28 -0.15 -7.94
C PRO A 77 0.54 0.57 -9.06
N LEU A 78 -0.50 -0.07 -9.58
CA LEU A 78 -1.40 0.50 -10.59
C LEU A 78 -2.83 0.46 -10.08
N PRO A 79 -3.66 1.46 -10.43
CA PRO A 79 -5.10 1.39 -10.12
C PRO A 79 -5.72 0.12 -10.71
N GLY A 80 -6.57 -0.52 -9.93
CA GLY A 80 -7.19 -1.78 -10.32
C GLY A 80 -6.47 -3.02 -9.79
N ASP A 81 -5.24 -2.89 -9.34
CA ASP A 81 -4.56 -3.98 -8.64
C ASP A 81 -5.33 -4.33 -7.37
N ARG A 82 -5.20 -5.54 -6.88
CA ARG A 82 -5.92 -5.99 -5.70
C ARG A 82 -4.98 -6.49 -4.63
N ILE A 83 -5.37 -6.25 -3.39
CA ILE A 83 -4.67 -6.77 -2.21
C ILE A 83 -5.66 -7.59 -1.41
N ARG A 84 -5.30 -8.83 -1.10
CA ARG A 84 -6.11 -9.72 -0.29
C ARG A 84 -5.46 -9.91 1.07
N GLU A 85 -6.23 -9.64 2.10
CA GLU A 85 -5.81 -9.78 3.49
C GLU A 85 -6.73 -10.79 4.16
N THR A 86 -6.17 -11.86 4.72
CA THR A 86 -6.93 -12.85 5.47
C THR A 86 -6.93 -12.46 6.95
N GLN A 87 -8.12 -12.36 7.53
CA GLN A 87 -8.29 -12.04 8.94
C GLN A 87 -9.48 -12.83 9.48
N ASP A 88 -9.26 -13.57 10.56
CA ASP A 88 -10.27 -14.39 11.22
C ASP A 88 -11.00 -15.34 10.27
N GLY A 89 -10.26 -15.96 9.35
CA GLY A 89 -10.81 -16.90 8.38
C GLY A 89 -11.54 -16.28 7.20
N LYS A 90 -11.57 -14.94 7.13
CA LYS A 90 -12.19 -14.23 6.01
C LYS A 90 -11.12 -13.55 5.17
N VAL A 91 -11.36 -13.48 3.87
CA VAL A 91 -10.48 -12.78 2.94
C VAL A 91 -11.12 -11.45 2.57
N TYR A 92 -10.45 -10.37 2.96
CA TYR A 92 -10.86 -9.01 2.61
C TYR A 92 -10.11 -8.60 1.35
N VAL A 93 -10.85 -8.14 0.35
CA VAL A 93 -10.29 -7.73 -0.93
C VAL A 93 -10.32 -6.20 -1.02
N TYR A 94 -9.16 -5.63 -1.30
CA TYR A 94 -8.98 -4.18 -1.44
C TYR A 94 -8.51 -3.87 -2.85
N GLU A 95 -9.12 -2.87 -3.47
CA GLU A 95 -8.72 -2.41 -4.80
C GLU A 95 -7.81 -1.20 -4.67
N VAL A 96 -6.69 -1.20 -5.36
CA VAL A 96 -5.80 -0.05 -5.44
C VAL A 96 -6.47 1.03 -6.26
N MET A 97 -6.58 2.22 -5.69
CA MET A 97 -7.32 3.33 -6.27
C MET A 97 -6.54 4.63 -6.17
N ALA A 98 -6.69 5.46 -7.20
CA ALA A 98 -6.20 6.83 -7.18
C ALA A 98 -7.28 7.74 -6.59
N PRO A 99 -7.08 8.32 -5.39
CA PRO A 99 -8.09 9.18 -4.77
C PRO A 99 -8.10 10.56 -5.43
N GLY A 100 -9.22 10.92 -6.02
CA GLY A 100 -9.36 12.20 -6.71
C GLY A 100 -8.30 12.38 -7.80
N LYS A 101 -7.47 13.41 -7.64
CA LYS A 101 -6.35 13.70 -8.56
C LYS A 101 -5.02 13.18 -8.05
N GLU A 102 -5.01 12.54 -6.89
CA GLU A 102 -3.79 12.01 -6.30
C GLU A 102 -3.41 10.67 -6.93
N PRO A 103 -2.13 10.33 -7.00
CA PRO A 103 -1.73 9.00 -7.46
C PRO A 103 -2.17 7.91 -6.48
N CYS A 104 -2.22 6.68 -6.95
CA CYS A 104 -2.66 5.56 -6.13
C CYS A 104 -1.61 5.10 -5.11
N TRP A 105 -0.39 5.62 -5.20
CA TRP A 105 0.67 5.30 -4.26
C TRP A 105 1.67 6.44 -4.17
N ARG A 106 2.46 6.42 -3.10
CA ARG A 106 3.60 7.31 -2.93
C ARG A 106 4.64 6.62 -2.07
N TYR A 107 5.86 7.14 -2.08
CA TYR A 107 6.84 6.67 -1.11
C TYR A 107 6.49 7.19 0.28
N SER A 108 6.58 6.29 1.26
CA SER A 108 6.31 6.62 2.66
C SER A 108 7.53 7.26 3.33
N ASP A 109 8.71 7.13 2.71
CA ASP A 109 9.97 7.59 3.27
C ASP A 109 10.79 8.33 2.20
N PRO A 110 11.72 9.23 2.60
CA PRO A 110 12.53 10.00 1.65
C PRO A 110 13.57 9.15 0.92
N TYR A 111 13.82 7.92 1.36
CA TYR A 111 14.81 7.04 0.75
C TYR A 111 14.23 6.08 -0.28
N ARG A 112 12.93 6.19 -0.56
CA ARG A 112 12.21 5.39 -1.56
C ARG A 112 12.25 3.89 -1.26
N ARG A 113 12.18 3.53 0.02
CA ARG A 113 12.22 2.14 0.46
C ARG A 113 10.85 1.53 0.62
N THR A 114 9.87 2.32 1.00
CA THR A 114 8.54 1.84 1.35
C THR A 114 7.50 2.53 0.49
N LEU A 115 6.66 1.72 -0.14
CA LEU A 115 5.50 2.19 -0.89
C LEU A 115 4.31 2.32 0.05
N ARG A 116 3.60 3.44 -0.03
CA ARG A 116 2.30 3.60 0.60
C ARG A 116 1.24 3.51 -0.48
N VAL A 117 0.50 2.42 -0.47
CA VAL A 117 -0.47 2.09 -1.52
C VAL A 117 -1.88 2.39 -1.00
N HIS A 118 -2.61 3.24 -1.71
CA HIS A 118 -3.96 3.63 -1.32
C HIS A 118 -4.98 2.65 -1.88
N THR A 119 -5.86 2.17 -1.02
CA THR A 119 -6.86 1.18 -1.42
C THR A 119 -8.22 1.49 -0.81
N LYS A 120 -9.23 0.84 -1.37
CA LYS A 120 -10.58 0.83 -0.84
C LYS A 120 -11.08 -0.60 -0.79
N GLN A 121 -11.79 -0.94 0.28
CA GLN A 121 -12.36 -2.28 0.39
C GLN A 121 -13.39 -2.52 -0.71
N GLU A 122 -13.20 -3.60 -1.44
CA GLU A 122 -14.05 -3.99 -2.55
C GLU A 122 -15.02 -5.10 -2.12
N ASP A 123 -14.51 -6.12 -1.43
CA ASP A 123 -15.28 -7.33 -1.14
C ASP A 123 -14.76 -8.04 0.10
N VAL A 124 -15.58 -8.98 0.60
CA VAL A 124 -15.21 -9.94 1.64
C VAL A 124 -15.56 -11.32 1.10
N GLN A 125 -14.56 -12.16 0.99
CA GLN A 125 -14.73 -13.51 0.48
C GLN A 125 -14.82 -14.55 1.60
#